data_5211ebb606ecaf67a5e1590237447cc3
#
_entry.id   5211ebb606ecaf67a5e1590237447cc3
#
_cell.length_a   1.000
_cell.length_b   1.000
_cell.length_c   1.000
_cell.angle_alpha   90.00
_cell.angle_beta   90.00
_cell.angle_gamma   90.00
#
_symmetry.space_group_name_H-M   'P 1'
#
loop_
_entity.id
_entity.type
_entity.pdbx_description
1 polymer ?
#
loop_
_entity_poly.entity_id
_entity_poly.type
_entity_poly.pdbx_seq_one_letter_code
_entity_poly.pdbx_strand_id
1 'polypeptide(L)'
;MTYVDTSVLAAYYCPEPLSNKAQQALQREDLLAISWLVETEFLSMLARKVRTREIRAAEGLRVLAVFQAHLEQGIYQRLALEREHFAKAREWLATFTVPLQTLDALHLAVAAMQGCPILTADAALAKACARIGITAHLIS
;
A
#
# COMPACT_ATOMS: atom_id res chain seq x y z
N MET A 1 7.19 -7.47 -10.81
CA MET A 1 7.09 -6.46 -9.73
C MET A 1 5.63 -6.29 -9.34
N THR A 2 5.36 -6.24 -8.05
CA THR A 2 4.01 -6.04 -7.52
C THR A 2 4.03 -4.84 -6.57
N TYR A 3 3.13 -3.89 -6.79
CA TYR A 3 2.97 -2.72 -5.93
C TYR A 3 2.15 -3.12 -4.70
N VAL A 4 2.67 -2.82 -3.51
CA VAL A 4 2.04 -3.22 -2.25
C VAL A 4 1.33 -2.02 -1.63
N ASP A 5 0.02 -2.16 -1.44
CA ASP A 5 -0.80 -1.14 -0.79
C ASP A 5 -0.57 -1.13 0.72
N THR A 6 -0.75 0.02 1.33
CA THR A 6 -0.59 0.22 2.78
C THR A 6 -1.41 -0.76 3.61
N SER A 7 -2.61 -1.14 3.15
CA SER A 7 -3.46 -2.11 3.85
C SER A 7 -2.78 -3.47 4.05
N VAL A 8 -1.97 -3.89 3.09
CA VAL A 8 -1.22 -5.15 3.19
C VAL A 8 -0.06 -5.03 4.19
N LEU A 9 0.64 -3.90 4.19
CA LEU A 9 1.70 -3.65 5.17
C LEU A 9 1.13 -3.61 6.58
N ALA A 10 -0.02 -2.97 6.76
CA ALA A 10 -0.71 -2.94 8.05
C ALA A 10 -1.03 -4.36 8.53
N ALA A 11 -1.58 -5.19 7.66
CA ALA A 11 -1.90 -6.58 7.98
C ALA A 11 -0.67 -7.42 8.28
N TYR A 12 0.45 -7.15 7.58
CA TYR A 12 1.68 -7.92 7.75
C TYR A 12 2.43 -7.54 9.03
N TYR A 13 2.61 -6.24 9.29
CA TYR A 13 3.44 -5.77 10.40
C TYR A 13 2.70 -5.68 11.74
N CYS A 14 1.38 -5.50 11.72
CA CYS A 14 0.56 -5.41 12.91
C CYS A 14 -0.29 -6.66 13.06
N PRO A 15 -0.35 -7.30 14.24
CA PRO A 15 -1.19 -8.50 14.43
C PRO A 15 -2.66 -8.21 14.16
N GLU A 16 -3.25 -8.97 13.22
CA GLU A 16 -4.66 -8.86 12.85
C GLU A 16 -5.09 -10.10 12.07
N PRO A 17 -6.41 -10.31 11.78
CA PRO A 17 -6.88 -11.55 11.17
C PRO A 17 -6.26 -11.88 9.81
N LEU A 18 -5.85 -10.89 9.02
CA LEU A 18 -5.24 -11.11 7.71
C LEU A 18 -3.72 -11.25 7.72
N SER A 19 -3.07 -11.23 8.89
CA SER A 19 -1.59 -11.24 8.98
C SER A 19 -0.96 -12.44 8.26
N ASN A 20 -1.49 -13.65 8.44
CA ASN A 20 -0.97 -14.84 7.78
C ASN A 20 -1.15 -14.78 6.26
N LYS A 21 -2.30 -14.31 5.81
CA LYS A 21 -2.57 -14.18 4.37
C LYS A 21 -1.70 -13.11 3.72
N ALA A 22 -1.47 -12.01 4.42
CA ALA A 22 -0.56 -10.96 3.97
C ALA A 22 0.87 -11.52 3.82
N GLN A 23 1.35 -12.24 4.82
CA GLN A 23 2.67 -12.87 4.79
C GLN A 23 2.81 -13.81 3.60
N GLN A 24 1.84 -14.70 3.40
CA GLN A 24 1.85 -15.64 2.29
C GLN A 24 1.83 -14.93 0.94
N ALA A 25 1.02 -13.90 0.81
CA ALA A 25 0.93 -13.12 -0.42
C ALA A 25 2.25 -12.43 -0.76
N LEU A 26 2.88 -11.79 0.24
CA LEU A 26 4.16 -11.12 0.05
C LEU A 26 5.28 -12.10 -0.32
N GLN A 27 5.28 -13.30 0.28
CA GLN A 27 6.30 -14.32 0.01
C GLN A 27 6.20 -14.92 -1.39
N ARG A 28 5.06 -14.81 -2.06
CA ARG A 28 4.85 -15.32 -3.42
C ARG A 28 5.40 -14.40 -4.51
N GLU A 29 5.69 -13.17 -4.15
CA GLU A 29 6.12 -12.15 -5.11
C GLU A 29 7.64 -12.10 -5.22
N ASP A 30 8.14 -12.05 -6.45
CA ASP A 30 9.59 -11.98 -6.71
C ASP A 30 10.16 -10.61 -6.38
N LEU A 31 9.39 -9.56 -6.63
CA LEU A 31 9.83 -8.18 -6.42
C LEU A 31 8.67 -7.34 -5.89
N LEU A 32 8.84 -6.86 -4.67
CA LEU A 32 7.87 -5.98 -4.01
C LEU A 32 8.27 -4.52 -4.21
N ALA A 33 7.28 -3.69 -4.54
CA ALA A 33 7.49 -2.25 -4.66
C ALA A 33 6.51 -1.50 -3.76
N ILE A 34 6.97 -0.45 -3.14
CA ILE A 34 6.15 0.53 -2.42
C ILE A 34 6.55 1.92 -2.89
N SER A 35 5.64 2.87 -2.79
CA SER A 35 5.99 4.28 -2.99
C SER A 35 6.36 4.93 -1.67
N TRP A 36 6.99 6.09 -1.74
CA TRP A 36 7.23 6.90 -0.55
C TRP A 36 5.92 7.35 0.11
N LEU A 37 4.84 7.41 -0.68
CA LEU A 37 3.51 7.66 -0.14
C LEU A 37 3.05 6.51 0.76
N VAL A 38 3.27 5.25 0.36
CA VAL A 38 2.97 4.08 1.19
C VAL A 38 3.74 4.13 2.51
N GLU A 39 5.02 4.47 2.47
CA GLU A 39 5.82 4.59 3.70
C GLU A 39 5.20 5.62 4.66
N THR A 40 4.84 6.78 4.13
CA THR A 40 4.25 7.86 4.94
C THR A 40 2.89 7.46 5.49
N GLU A 41 2.04 6.83 4.68
CA GLU A 41 0.74 6.33 5.12
C GLU A 41 0.88 5.24 6.19
N PHE A 42 1.82 4.34 6.01
CA PHE A 42 2.06 3.27 6.98
C PHE A 42 2.45 3.84 8.34
N LEU A 43 3.38 4.81 8.36
CA LEU A 43 3.78 5.47 9.60
C LEU A 43 2.64 6.28 10.21
N SER A 44 1.84 6.93 9.37
CA SER A 44 0.65 7.66 9.84
C SER A 44 -0.35 6.72 10.51
N MET A 45 -0.60 5.57 9.90
CA MET A 45 -1.47 4.53 10.46
C MET A 45 -0.91 4.01 11.79
N LEU A 46 0.37 3.71 11.85
CA LEU A 46 1.05 3.21 13.05
C LEU A 46 0.97 4.25 14.18
N ALA A 47 1.24 5.52 13.88
CA ALA A 47 1.13 6.61 14.84
C ALA A 47 -0.29 6.75 15.39
N ARG A 48 -1.30 6.61 14.53
CA ARG A 48 -2.70 6.64 14.96
C ARG A 48 -3.03 5.48 15.91
N LYS A 49 -2.57 4.27 15.60
CA LYS A 49 -2.78 3.09 16.46
C LYS A 49 -2.19 3.31 17.86
N VAL A 50 -1.03 3.93 17.95
CA VAL A 50 -0.42 4.27 19.23
C VAL A 50 -1.22 5.37 19.96
N ARG A 51 -1.60 6.44 19.27
CA ARG A 51 -2.40 7.53 19.85
C ARG A 51 -3.75 7.04 20.39
N THR A 52 -4.41 6.14 19.66
CA THR A 52 -5.71 5.61 20.03
C THR A 52 -5.62 4.43 20.98
N ARG A 53 -4.42 4.05 21.38
CA ARG A 53 -4.12 2.94 22.30
C ARG A 53 -4.56 1.57 21.79
N GLU A 54 -4.67 1.39 20.48
CA GLU A 54 -4.85 0.06 19.87
C GLU A 54 -3.60 -0.80 20.07
N ILE A 55 -2.44 -0.17 20.04
CA ILE A 55 -1.17 -0.80 20.39
C ILE A 55 -0.40 0.09 21.37
N ARG A 56 0.50 -0.50 22.14
CA ARG A 56 1.39 0.23 23.03
C ARG A 56 2.49 0.94 22.22
N ALA A 57 3.01 2.03 22.76
CA ALA A 57 4.12 2.75 22.13
C ALA A 57 5.34 1.84 21.89
N ALA A 58 5.66 0.96 22.83
CA ALA A 58 6.77 0.00 22.68
C ALA A 58 6.56 -0.96 21.50
N GLU A 59 5.32 -1.40 21.26
CA GLU A 59 4.99 -2.24 20.09
C GLU A 59 5.12 -1.45 18.80
N GLY A 60 4.65 -0.21 18.78
CA GLY A 60 4.80 0.68 17.63
C GLY A 60 6.27 0.90 17.27
N LEU A 61 7.13 1.09 18.25
CA LEU A 61 8.57 1.23 18.03
C LEU A 61 9.20 -0.05 17.48
N ARG A 62 8.76 -1.23 17.94
CA ARG A 62 9.24 -2.51 17.40
C ARG A 62 8.82 -2.69 15.94
N VAL A 63 7.57 -2.40 15.63
CA VAL A 63 7.07 -2.47 14.25
C VAL A 63 7.86 -1.52 13.35
N LEU A 64 8.06 -0.29 13.79
CA LEU A 64 8.85 0.69 13.05
C LEU A 64 10.29 0.19 12.81
N ALA A 65 10.94 -0.39 13.81
CA ALA A 65 12.29 -0.91 13.69
C ALA A 65 12.38 -2.06 12.67
N VAL A 66 11.41 -2.98 12.66
CA VAL A 66 11.35 -4.09 11.69
C VAL A 66 11.13 -3.55 10.28
N PHE A 67 10.18 -2.65 10.11
CA PHE A 67 9.91 -2.03 8.81
C PHE A 67 11.14 -1.30 8.28
N GLN A 68 11.79 -0.50 9.13
CA GLN A 68 13.00 0.22 8.77
C GLN A 68 14.13 -0.73 8.34
N ALA A 69 14.31 -1.84 9.06
CA ALA A 69 15.28 -2.86 8.71
C ALA A 69 14.98 -3.48 7.33
N HIS A 70 13.72 -3.74 7.02
CA HIS A 70 13.32 -4.25 5.72
C HIS A 70 13.59 -3.26 4.59
N LEU A 71 13.37 -1.96 4.83
CA LEU A 71 13.74 -0.92 3.87
C LEU A 71 15.24 -0.92 3.59
N GLU A 72 16.05 -0.99 4.65
CA GLU A 72 17.52 -0.98 4.55
C GLU A 72 18.06 -2.24 3.86
N GLN A 73 17.39 -3.38 4.05
CA GLN A 73 17.74 -4.65 3.40
C GLN A 73 17.31 -4.71 1.93
N GLY A 74 16.58 -3.71 1.45
CA GLY A 74 16.11 -3.68 0.07
C GLY A 74 15.00 -4.68 -0.23
N ILE A 75 14.20 -5.06 0.79
CA ILE A 75 13.04 -5.94 0.61
C ILE A 75 12.03 -5.30 -0.35
N TYR A 76 11.88 -3.98 -0.28
CA TYR A 76 10.97 -3.22 -1.13
C TYR A 76 11.76 -2.30 -2.08
N GLN A 77 11.43 -2.33 -3.35
CA GLN A 77 11.82 -1.27 -4.27
C GLN A 77 10.98 -0.03 -3.96
N ARG A 78 11.64 1.09 -3.73
CA ARG A 78 10.98 2.34 -3.34
C ARG A 78 10.79 3.21 -4.56
N LEU A 79 9.54 3.56 -4.84
CA LEU A 79 9.16 4.36 -6.00
C LEU A 79 8.80 5.78 -5.58
N ALA A 80 9.35 6.76 -6.29
CA ALA A 80 9.00 8.16 -6.07
C ALA A 80 7.65 8.48 -6.72
N LEU A 81 6.93 9.45 -6.14
CA LEU A 81 5.80 10.08 -6.81
C LEU A 81 6.31 11.23 -7.65
N GLU A 82 6.06 11.14 -8.95
CA GLU A 82 6.43 12.15 -9.93
C GLU A 82 5.21 12.96 -10.36
N ARG A 83 5.46 14.06 -11.02
CA ARG A 83 4.40 14.93 -11.56
C ARG A 83 3.38 14.15 -12.40
N GLU A 84 3.84 13.18 -13.18
CA GLU A 84 3.02 12.37 -14.08
C GLU A 84 2.02 11.51 -13.31
N HIS A 85 2.35 11.05 -12.10
CA HIS A 85 1.43 10.31 -11.25
C HIS A 85 0.26 11.18 -10.81
N PHE A 86 0.53 12.43 -10.45
CA PHE A 86 -0.52 13.39 -10.09
C PHE A 86 -1.40 13.71 -11.29
N ALA A 87 -0.81 13.87 -12.46
CA ALA A 87 -1.58 14.12 -13.69
C ALA A 87 -2.51 12.95 -14.02
N LYS A 88 -2.03 11.71 -13.87
CA LYS A 88 -2.84 10.51 -14.10
C LYS A 88 -3.98 10.40 -13.09
N ALA A 89 -3.69 10.65 -11.82
CA ALA A 89 -4.72 10.64 -10.77
C ALA A 89 -5.81 11.68 -11.06
N ARG A 90 -5.43 12.89 -11.46
CA ARG A 90 -6.38 13.93 -11.86
C ARG A 90 -7.27 13.49 -13.02
N GLU A 91 -6.69 12.83 -14.00
CA GLU A 91 -7.42 12.34 -15.17
C GLU A 91 -8.56 11.40 -14.76
N TRP A 92 -8.28 10.43 -13.90
CA TRP A 92 -9.32 9.52 -13.41
C TRP A 92 -10.37 10.22 -12.55
N LEU A 93 -9.93 11.08 -11.62
CA LEU A 93 -10.85 11.80 -10.72
C LEU A 93 -11.78 12.74 -11.51
N ALA A 94 -11.28 13.35 -12.57
CA ALA A 94 -12.07 14.28 -13.39
C ALA A 94 -13.16 13.59 -14.22
N THR A 95 -13.15 12.27 -14.35
CA THR A 95 -14.23 11.53 -15.02
C THR A 95 -15.52 11.46 -14.18
N PHE A 96 -15.41 11.66 -12.86
CA PHE A 96 -16.51 11.51 -11.89
C PHE A 96 -17.19 10.13 -11.88
N THR A 97 -16.56 9.14 -12.50
CA THR A 97 -17.14 7.80 -12.68
C THR A 97 -16.52 6.73 -11.82
N VAL A 98 -15.33 6.99 -11.27
CA VAL A 98 -14.59 6.03 -10.44
C VAL A 98 -14.61 6.50 -8.99
N PRO A 99 -15.05 5.67 -8.03
CA PRO A 99 -15.10 6.06 -6.62
C PRO A 99 -13.70 5.99 -5.99
N LEU A 100 -12.85 6.96 -6.31
CA LEU A 100 -11.49 7.09 -5.81
C LEU A 100 -11.36 8.34 -4.97
N GLN A 101 -10.59 8.22 -3.88
CA GLN A 101 -10.09 9.36 -3.14
C GLN A 101 -8.66 9.69 -3.58
N THR A 102 -8.14 10.82 -3.13
CA THR A 102 -6.83 11.35 -3.58
C THR A 102 -5.69 10.33 -3.44
N LEU A 103 -5.55 9.75 -2.24
CA LEU A 103 -4.42 8.84 -1.97
C LEU A 103 -4.55 7.55 -2.79
N ASP A 104 -5.75 7.00 -2.90
CA ASP A 104 -6.00 5.81 -3.71
C ASP A 104 -5.66 6.07 -5.18
N ALA A 105 -6.09 7.21 -5.71
CA ALA A 105 -5.78 7.58 -7.09
C ALA A 105 -4.27 7.69 -7.34
N LEU A 106 -3.53 8.21 -6.37
CA LEU A 106 -2.06 8.31 -6.47
C LEU A 106 -1.40 6.93 -6.43
N HIS A 107 -1.83 6.04 -5.54
CA HIS A 107 -1.32 4.67 -5.50
C HIS A 107 -1.56 3.94 -6.82
N LEU A 108 -2.78 4.06 -7.35
CA LEU A 108 -3.12 3.42 -8.62
C LEU A 108 -2.34 4.03 -9.79
N ALA A 109 -2.07 5.33 -9.76
CA ALA A 109 -1.25 5.98 -10.78
C ALA A 109 0.18 5.42 -10.79
N VAL A 110 0.77 5.21 -9.61
CA VAL A 110 2.11 4.60 -9.52
C VAL A 110 2.10 3.19 -10.10
N ALA A 111 1.16 2.36 -9.69
CA ALA A 111 1.06 0.98 -10.19
C ALA A 111 0.83 0.94 -11.71
N ALA A 112 -0.07 1.78 -12.23
CA ALA A 112 -0.39 1.85 -13.65
C ALA A 112 0.82 2.26 -14.49
N MET A 113 1.55 3.27 -14.06
CA MET A 113 2.69 3.78 -14.81
C MET A 113 3.89 2.83 -14.75
N GLN A 114 3.99 2.01 -13.72
CA GLN A 114 4.97 0.92 -13.64
C GLN A 114 4.53 -0.33 -14.41
N GLY A 115 3.27 -0.38 -14.83
CA GLY A 115 2.73 -1.56 -15.50
C GLY A 115 2.68 -2.80 -14.62
N CYS A 116 2.54 -2.64 -13.31
CA CYS A 116 2.54 -3.76 -12.38
C CYS A 116 1.17 -3.91 -11.67
N PRO A 117 0.84 -5.13 -11.22
CA PRO A 117 -0.36 -5.34 -10.41
C PRO A 117 -0.20 -4.72 -9.02
N ILE A 118 -1.34 -4.52 -8.35
CA ILE A 118 -1.38 -4.06 -6.97
C ILE A 118 -1.85 -5.20 -6.06
N LEU A 119 -1.17 -5.35 -4.92
CA LEU A 119 -1.57 -6.24 -3.84
C LEU A 119 -2.25 -5.40 -2.76
N THR A 120 -3.50 -5.72 -2.42
CA THR A 120 -4.29 -4.91 -1.48
C THR A 120 -5.17 -5.79 -0.59
N ALA A 121 -5.52 -5.29 0.56
CA ALA A 121 -6.54 -5.85 1.45
C ALA A 121 -7.84 -5.02 1.41
N ASP A 122 -7.88 -3.98 0.60
CA ASP A 122 -9.02 -3.08 0.46
C ASP A 122 -9.88 -3.49 -0.74
N ALA A 123 -11.06 -4.04 -0.45
CA ALA A 123 -11.99 -4.51 -1.49
C ALA A 123 -12.49 -3.36 -2.39
N ALA A 124 -12.67 -2.16 -1.82
CA ALA A 124 -13.12 -1.01 -2.61
C ALA A 124 -12.04 -0.56 -3.60
N LEU A 125 -10.76 -0.59 -3.16
CA LEU A 125 -9.63 -0.28 -4.03
C LEU A 125 -9.52 -1.32 -5.16
N ALA A 126 -9.67 -2.60 -4.85
CA ALA A 126 -9.64 -3.67 -5.84
C ALA A 126 -10.74 -3.48 -6.91
N LYS A 127 -11.94 -3.07 -6.50
CA LYS A 127 -13.02 -2.76 -7.45
C LYS A 127 -12.69 -1.55 -8.34
N ALA A 128 -12.09 -0.52 -7.77
CA ALA A 128 -11.66 0.64 -8.53
C ALA A 128 -10.60 0.26 -9.57
N CYS A 129 -9.65 -0.60 -9.20
CA CYS A 129 -8.64 -1.14 -10.12
C CYS A 129 -9.29 -1.77 -11.35
N ALA A 130 -10.31 -2.61 -11.16
CA ALA A 130 -10.99 -3.28 -12.26
C ALA A 130 -11.62 -2.28 -13.24
N ARG A 131 -12.12 -1.15 -12.74
CA ARG A 131 -12.73 -0.11 -13.59
C ARG A 131 -11.74 0.63 -14.47
N ILE A 132 -10.48 0.71 -14.05
CA ILE A 132 -9.46 1.48 -14.76
C ILE A 132 -8.39 0.58 -15.39
N GLY A 133 -8.60 -0.74 -15.38
CA GLY A 133 -7.74 -1.69 -16.08
C GLY A 133 -6.44 -2.05 -15.36
N ILE A 134 -6.40 -1.89 -14.03
CA ILE A 134 -5.26 -2.31 -13.22
C ILE A 134 -5.58 -3.68 -12.59
N THR A 135 -4.65 -4.61 -12.71
CA THR A 135 -4.78 -5.92 -12.07
C THR A 135 -4.59 -5.76 -10.56
N ALA A 136 -5.56 -6.22 -9.78
CA ALA A 136 -5.49 -6.22 -8.32
C ALA A 136 -5.56 -7.63 -7.77
N HIS A 137 -4.70 -7.93 -6.80
CA HIS A 137 -4.73 -9.16 -6.01
C HIS A 137 -5.22 -8.80 -4.62
N LEU A 138 -6.47 -9.17 -4.33
CA LEU A 138 -7.10 -8.89 -3.05
C LEU A 138 -6.83 -10.01 -2.06
N ILE A 139 -6.26 -9.67 -0.90
CA ILE A 139 -6.21 -10.59 0.24
C ILE A 139 -7.45 -10.42 1.10
N SER A 140 -8.08 -11.52 1.46
CA SER A 140 -9.31 -11.49 2.24
C SER A 140 -9.47 -12.73 3.11
#